data_d16a787215693c2b248868289f34d22f
#
_entry.id   d16a787215693c2b248868289f34d22f
#
_cell.length_a   1.000
_cell.length_b   1.000
_cell.length_c   1.000
_cell.angle_alpha   90.00
_cell.angle_beta   90.00
_cell.angle_gamma   90.00
#
_symmetry.space_group_name_H-M   'P 1'
#
loop_
_entity.id
_entity.type
_entity.pdbx_description
1 polymer ?
#
loop_
_entity_poly.entity_id
_entity_poly.type
_entity_poly.pdbx_seq_one_letter_code
_entity_poly.pdbx_strand_id
1 'polypeptide(L)'
;EPGDLKIRRWGNIADGTTFTNVFRTGQVLFGKRRAYQRKVALADFEGVCSGDIYVFKTKNETLLSELLPFICQSDGFFNHAIGTSAGSLSPRTNWESLASYEFALPPPEEQRLIAEVLLAHLETRKGFQNAVRCAERLRMSLLRWHFSDCGSECLVALRSLVDNGDVELKTGPFGTVLAAKEYQTSGWPIVNPTDMKSGRICHEGGPCVDDATANRLDVYRLREGDILLARKADLSKAVLAATEHTGWIGGSDTIRLRCTSSKVLPGYLHLALQTDGAARMLYSYAHGTVMPGLNEKALYRISINLPDGPEQQAVVDHFRLIEARERELLEREVACAVLGRVASEQLLTPERSLM
;
A
#
# COMPACT_ATOMS: atom_id res chain seq x y z
N GLU A 1 -9.47 -3.81 7.81
CA GLU A 1 -8.12 -3.99 8.38
C GLU A 1 -8.22 -4.10 9.89
N PRO A 2 -7.35 -4.86 10.55
CA PRO A 2 -7.32 -4.92 12.02
C PRO A 2 -7.18 -3.50 12.60
N GLY A 3 -8.00 -3.16 13.60
CA GLY A 3 -8.03 -1.83 14.21
C GLY A 3 -8.82 -0.76 13.45
N ASP A 4 -9.51 -1.14 12.36
CA ASP A 4 -10.41 -0.27 11.62
C ASP A 4 -11.87 -0.67 11.89
N LEU A 5 -12.65 0.23 12.46
CA LEU A 5 -14.06 0.01 12.79
C LEU A 5 -15.01 0.33 11.62
N LYS A 6 -14.55 0.31 10.37
CA LYS A 6 -15.37 0.70 9.22
C LYS A 6 -15.92 -0.48 8.43
N ILE A 7 -17.14 -0.33 7.93
CA ILE A 7 -17.68 -1.18 6.87
C ILE A 7 -16.98 -0.78 5.55
N ARG A 8 -16.21 -1.69 4.97
CA ARG A 8 -15.38 -1.43 3.77
C ARG A 8 -16.07 -1.75 2.45
N ARG A 9 -17.04 -2.65 2.46
CA ARG A 9 -17.75 -3.09 1.26
C ARG A 9 -19.22 -3.27 1.54
N TRP A 10 -20.04 -2.69 0.71
CA TRP A 10 -21.49 -2.84 0.69
C TRP A 10 -22.00 -2.84 -0.74
N GLY A 11 -23.21 -3.34 -0.97
CA GLY A 11 -23.92 -3.29 -2.22
C GLY A 11 -25.34 -2.75 -2.00
N ASN A 12 -26.08 -2.54 -3.07
CA ASN A 12 -27.46 -2.13 -2.98
C ASN A 12 -28.35 -3.36 -2.81
N ILE A 13 -29.32 -3.30 -1.90
CA ILE A 13 -30.33 -4.37 -1.72
C ILE A 13 -31.13 -4.59 -3.01
N ALA A 14 -31.35 -3.53 -3.81
CA ALA A 14 -32.04 -3.61 -5.09
C ALA A 14 -31.34 -4.51 -6.12
N ASP A 15 -30.03 -4.73 -5.99
CA ASP A 15 -29.23 -5.62 -6.85
C ASP A 15 -29.48 -7.11 -6.52
N GLY A 16 -30.30 -7.39 -5.49
CA GLY A 16 -30.59 -8.72 -4.97
C GLY A 16 -29.60 -9.17 -3.90
N THR A 17 -30.15 -9.70 -2.81
CA THR A 17 -29.34 -10.28 -1.73
C THR A 17 -30.03 -11.44 -1.06
N THR A 18 -29.26 -12.41 -0.56
CA THR A 18 -29.73 -13.50 0.30
C THR A 18 -29.52 -13.20 1.79
N PHE A 19 -28.99 -12.01 2.12
CA PHE A 19 -28.71 -11.61 3.50
C PHE A 19 -30.00 -11.20 4.21
N THR A 20 -30.17 -11.71 5.45
CA THR A 20 -31.39 -11.50 6.24
C THR A 20 -31.13 -10.87 7.61
N ASN A 21 -29.87 -10.89 8.08
CA ASN A 21 -29.53 -10.31 9.39
C ASN A 21 -29.52 -8.78 9.28
N VAL A 22 -30.47 -8.13 9.93
CA VAL A 22 -30.60 -6.67 9.96
C VAL A 22 -29.62 -6.07 10.98
N PHE A 23 -28.94 -5.01 10.61
CA PHE A 23 -28.16 -4.18 11.52
C PHE A 23 -28.58 -2.71 11.43
N ARG A 24 -28.34 -1.96 12.49
CA ARG A 24 -28.67 -0.54 12.62
C ARG A 24 -27.44 0.27 12.98
N THR A 25 -27.48 1.57 12.72
CA THR A 25 -26.45 2.53 13.14
C THR A 25 -26.12 2.37 14.63
N GLY A 26 -24.83 2.41 14.97
CA GLY A 26 -24.31 2.24 16.33
C GLY A 26 -24.14 0.79 16.79
N GLN A 27 -24.54 -0.20 15.99
CA GLN A 27 -24.31 -1.61 16.31
C GLN A 27 -22.95 -2.09 15.84
N VAL A 28 -22.36 -3.05 16.56
CA VAL A 28 -21.06 -3.64 16.23
C VAL A 28 -21.27 -4.90 15.39
N LEU A 29 -20.60 -4.95 14.27
CA LEU A 29 -20.61 -6.08 13.35
C LEU A 29 -19.33 -6.92 13.54
N PHE A 30 -19.48 -8.17 13.97
CA PHE A 30 -18.36 -9.08 14.22
C PHE A 30 -18.41 -10.26 13.23
N GLY A 31 -17.32 -10.45 12.49
CA GLY A 31 -17.17 -11.57 11.55
C GLY A 31 -16.82 -12.85 12.27
N LYS A 32 -17.82 -13.77 12.47
CA LYS A 32 -17.62 -15.04 13.16
C LYS A 32 -16.83 -16.08 12.36
N ARG A 33 -16.78 -15.93 11.05
CA ARG A 33 -16.03 -16.82 10.16
C ARG A 33 -14.61 -16.33 9.99
N ARG A 34 -13.63 -17.19 10.24
CA ARG A 34 -12.20 -16.87 10.21
C ARG A 34 -11.88 -15.72 11.15
N ALA A 35 -12.19 -15.90 12.44
CA ALA A 35 -12.00 -14.88 13.47
C ALA A 35 -10.54 -14.32 13.51
N TYR A 36 -9.55 -15.13 13.08
CA TYR A 36 -8.14 -14.69 12.93
C TYR A 36 -7.96 -13.50 11.97
N GLN A 37 -8.94 -13.21 11.09
CA GLN A 37 -8.92 -12.03 10.23
C GLN A 37 -9.35 -10.75 10.98
N ARG A 38 -9.75 -10.84 12.26
CA ARG A 38 -10.05 -9.74 13.17
C ARG A 38 -11.03 -8.70 12.60
N LYS A 39 -12.12 -9.18 11.99
CA LYS A 39 -13.12 -8.32 11.34
C LYS A 39 -14.15 -7.83 12.34
N VAL A 40 -14.05 -6.55 12.70
CA VAL A 40 -15.03 -5.81 13.50
C VAL A 40 -15.32 -4.49 12.81
N ALA A 41 -16.58 -4.06 12.77
CA ALA A 41 -16.97 -2.75 12.29
C ALA A 41 -18.07 -2.15 13.17
N LEU A 42 -18.07 -0.83 13.30
CA LEU A 42 -19.17 -0.07 13.86
C LEU A 42 -20.07 0.38 12.70
N ALA A 43 -21.37 0.06 12.77
CA ALA A 43 -22.29 0.45 11.71
C ALA A 43 -22.59 1.95 11.77
N ASP A 44 -22.35 2.64 10.66
CA ASP A 44 -22.64 4.07 10.44
C ASP A 44 -23.90 4.28 9.56
N PHE A 45 -24.54 3.19 9.15
CA PHE A 45 -25.81 3.16 8.43
C PHE A 45 -26.61 1.89 8.79
N GLU A 46 -27.83 1.77 8.31
CA GLU A 46 -28.69 0.59 8.47
C GLU A 46 -28.64 -0.32 7.23
N GLY A 47 -28.73 -1.62 7.44
CA GLY A 47 -28.69 -2.55 6.33
C GLY A 47 -28.86 -4.01 6.75
N VAL A 48 -28.58 -4.90 5.81
CA VAL A 48 -28.57 -6.35 6.03
C VAL A 48 -27.17 -6.92 5.82
N CYS A 49 -26.81 -7.92 6.60
CA CYS A 49 -25.51 -8.58 6.52
C CYS A 49 -25.62 -10.09 6.44
N SER A 50 -24.50 -10.73 6.08
CA SER A 50 -24.36 -12.17 6.00
C SER A 50 -24.65 -12.86 7.33
N GLY A 51 -25.18 -14.06 7.31
CA GLY A 51 -25.28 -14.96 8.47
C GLY A 51 -23.93 -15.31 9.13
N ASP A 52 -22.80 -15.03 8.48
CA ASP A 52 -21.47 -15.15 9.06
C ASP A 52 -21.02 -13.91 9.88
N ILE A 53 -21.95 -12.97 10.10
CA ILE A 53 -21.73 -11.77 10.92
C ILE A 53 -22.67 -11.80 12.12
N TYR A 54 -22.12 -11.62 13.33
CA TYR A 54 -22.90 -11.30 14.52
C TYR A 54 -23.08 -9.78 14.64
N VAL A 55 -24.30 -9.37 15.00
CA VAL A 55 -24.65 -7.99 15.27
C VAL A 55 -24.80 -7.80 16.76
N PHE A 56 -23.88 -7.02 17.37
CA PHE A 56 -23.87 -6.78 18.81
C PHE A 56 -24.45 -5.42 19.15
N LYS A 57 -25.13 -5.37 20.27
CA LYS A 57 -25.53 -4.14 20.97
C LYS A 57 -25.45 -4.36 22.48
N THR A 58 -25.23 -3.32 23.24
CA THR A 58 -25.32 -3.39 24.70
C THR A 58 -26.75 -3.68 25.14
N LYS A 59 -26.92 -4.53 26.16
CA LYS A 59 -28.23 -4.93 26.65
C LYS A 59 -28.78 -3.94 27.69
N ASN A 60 -27.88 -3.31 28.43
CA ASN A 60 -28.20 -2.39 29.51
C ASN A 60 -27.11 -1.29 29.59
N GLU A 61 -27.25 -0.37 30.52
CA GLU A 61 -26.34 0.76 30.72
C GLU A 61 -25.05 0.39 31.47
N THR A 62 -24.88 -0.87 31.89
CA THR A 62 -23.68 -1.31 32.62
C THR A 62 -22.44 -1.23 31.76
N LEU A 63 -22.57 -1.59 30.47
CA LEU A 63 -21.52 -1.44 29.45
C LEU A 63 -21.87 -0.29 28.51
N LEU A 64 -20.98 0.69 28.44
CA LEU A 64 -21.11 1.83 27.54
C LEU A 64 -21.05 1.35 26.08
N SER A 65 -22.03 1.79 25.27
CA SER A 65 -22.13 1.36 23.85
C SER A 65 -20.90 1.72 23.04
N GLU A 66 -20.29 2.86 23.33
CA GLU A 66 -19.08 3.39 22.68
C GLU A 66 -17.84 2.54 22.98
N LEU A 67 -17.84 1.80 24.08
CA LEU A 67 -16.72 0.92 24.46
C LEU A 67 -16.80 -0.46 23.79
N LEU A 68 -18.02 -0.93 23.47
CA LEU A 68 -18.25 -2.26 22.91
C LEU A 68 -17.40 -2.58 21.65
N PRO A 69 -17.26 -1.69 20.65
CA PRO A 69 -16.46 -1.99 19.46
C PRO A 69 -14.97 -2.22 19.78
N PHE A 70 -14.44 -1.53 20.80
CA PHE A 70 -13.04 -1.69 21.21
C PHE A 70 -12.84 -2.98 21.99
N ILE A 71 -13.77 -3.38 22.84
CA ILE A 71 -13.75 -4.70 23.49
C ILE A 71 -13.76 -5.80 22.43
N CYS A 72 -14.62 -5.70 21.42
CA CYS A 72 -14.67 -6.66 20.31
C CYS A 72 -13.40 -6.66 19.43
N GLN A 73 -12.57 -5.61 19.50
CA GLN A 73 -11.27 -5.54 18.82
C GLN A 73 -10.08 -5.97 19.69
N SER A 74 -10.27 -6.13 20.99
CA SER A 74 -9.19 -6.48 21.91
C SER A 74 -8.59 -7.86 21.60
N ASP A 75 -7.31 -8.02 21.92
CA ASP A 75 -6.61 -9.30 21.76
C ASP A 75 -7.25 -10.40 22.59
N GLY A 76 -7.70 -10.09 23.83
CA GLY A 76 -8.41 -11.04 24.68
C GLY A 76 -9.66 -11.60 24.01
N PHE A 77 -10.50 -10.73 23.45
CA PHE A 77 -11.72 -11.15 22.76
C PHE A 77 -11.44 -12.00 21.50
N PHE A 78 -10.46 -11.59 20.68
CA PHE A 78 -10.10 -12.36 19.49
C PHE A 78 -9.41 -13.68 19.80
N ASN A 79 -8.54 -13.74 20.80
CA ASN A 79 -7.93 -14.98 21.25
C ASN A 79 -8.99 -15.97 21.73
N HIS A 80 -9.99 -15.50 22.47
CA HIS A 80 -11.13 -16.31 22.87
C HIS A 80 -11.95 -16.78 21.65
N ALA A 81 -12.28 -15.88 20.73
CA ALA A 81 -13.02 -16.20 19.50
C ALA A 81 -12.27 -17.20 18.59
N ILE A 82 -10.95 -17.07 18.47
CA ILE A 82 -10.10 -17.99 17.70
C ILE A 82 -10.04 -19.35 18.39
N GLY A 83 -9.76 -19.38 19.71
CA GLY A 83 -9.64 -20.60 20.51
C GLY A 83 -10.92 -21.40 20.57
N THR A 84 -12.08 -20.77 20.45
CA THR A 84 -13.41 -21.41 20.44
C THR A 84 -13.94 -21.67 19.02
N SER A 85 -13.17 -21.35 17.97
CA SER A 85 -13.57 -21.58 16.59
C SER A 85 -13.38 -23.05 16.19
N ALA A 86 -14.35 -23.61 15.45
CA ALA A 86 -14.33 -24.98 14.94
C ALA A 86 -14.37 -25.01 13.39
N GLY A 87 -13.72 -26.01 12.79
CA GLY A 87 -13.65 -26.21 11.34
C GLY A 87 -12.25 -25.99 10.77
N SER A 88 -11.80 -26.88 9.86
CA SER A 88 -10.43 -26.89 9.32
C SER A 88 -10.17 -25.81 8.26
N LEU A 89 -11.03 -25.70 7.25
CA LEU A 89 -10.83 -24.79 6.11
C LEU A 89 -11.36 -23.36 6.35
N SER A 90 -12.39 -23.23 7.16
CA SER A 90 -13.09 -21.97 7.41
C SER A 90 -13.66 -21.95 8.82
N PRO A 91 -12.79 -21.90 9.86
CA PRO A 91 -13.23 -21.97 11.24
C PRO A 91 -14.25 -20.86 11.55
N ARG A 92 -15.28 -21.23 12.33
CA ARG A 92 -16.31 -20.31 12.83
C ARG A 92 -16.41 -20.43 14.35
N THR A 93 -16.50 -19.31 15.02
CA THR A 93 -16.95 -19.31 16.43
C THR A 93 -18.47 -19.37 16.48
N ASN A 94 -19.03 -20.11 17.44
CA ASN A 94 -20.46 -20.12 17.71
C ASN A 94 -20.84 -19.11 18.79
N TRP A 95 -22.14 -18.85 18.93
CA TRP A 95 -22.61 -17.85 19.90
C TRP A 95 -22.37 -18.29 21.34
N GLU A 96 -22.62 -19.55 21.69
CA GLU A 96 -22.49 -20.06 23.07
C GLU A 96 -21.06 -19.91 23.58
N SER A 97 -20.10 -20.34 22.75
CA SER A 97 -18.69 -20.22 23.07
C SER A 97 -18.24 -18.76 23.12
N LEU A 98 -18.68 -17.91 22.19
CA LEU A 98 -18.30 -16.51 22.19
C LEU A 98 -18.91 -15.73 23.36
N ALA A 99 -20.14 -16.07 23.79
CA ALA A 99 -20.83 -15.46 24.90
C ALA A 99 -20.23 -15.81 26.27
N SER A 100 -19.39 -16.84 26.35
CA SER A 100 -18.65 -17.17 27.58
C SER A 100 -17.37 -16.33 27.78
N TYR A 101 -17.10 -15.36 26.91
CA TYR A 101 -15.99 -14.44 27.09
C TYR A 101 -16.23 -13.53 28.30
N GLU A 102 -15.31 -13.59 29.25
CA GLU A 102 -15.34 -12.77 30.46
C GLU A 102 -14.20 -11.73 30.43
N PHE A 103 -14.48 -10.55 30.86
CA PHE A 103 -13.51 -9.47 31.01
C PHE A 103 -13.87 -8.57 32.21
N ALA A 104 -12.87 -7.92 32.79
CA ALA A 104 -13.09 -6.96 33.85
C ALA A 104 -13.70 -5.68 33.26
N LEU A 105 -14.89 -5.32 33.71
CA LEU A 105 -15.57 -4.11 33.27
C LEU A 105 -15.27 -2.97 34.24
N PRO A 106 -14.64 -1.87 33.82
CA PRO A 106 -14.37 -0.70 34.65
C PRO A 106 -15.66 -0.02 35.12
N PRO A 107 -15.59 0.80 36.16
CA PRO A 107 -16.71 1.67 36.57
C PRO A 107 -17.15 2.60 35.42
N PRO A 108 -18.43 3.04 35.40
CA PRO A 108 -18.97 3.83 34.27
C PRO A 108 -18.17 5.08 33.93
N GLU A 109 -17.62 5.79 34.90
CA GLU A 109 -16.80 6.99 34.70
C GLU A 109 -15.48 6.64 33.97
N GLU A 110 -14.85 5.54 34.34
CA GLU A 110 -13.64 5.06 33.70
C GLU A 110 -13.93 4.56 32.27
N GLN A 111 -15.07 3.89 32.07
CA GLN A 111 -15.52 3.49 30.73
C GLN A 111 -15.65 4.70 29.77
N ARG A 112 -16.18 5.83 30.28
CA ARG A 112 -16.29 7.08 29.49
C ARG A 112 -14.94 7.62 29.09
N LEU A 113 -13.99 7.69 30.03
CA LEU A 113 -12.63 8.17 29.75
C LEU A 113 -11.92 7.27 28.75
N ILE A 114 -12.03 5.95 28.90
CA ILE A 114 -11.44 4.99 27.96
C ILE A 114 -12.06 5.16 26.57
N ALA A 115 -13.38 5.24 26.48
CA ALA A 115 -14.08 5.43 25.20
C ALA A 115 -13.68 6.74 24.53
N GLU A 116 -13.59 7.84 25.28
CA GLU A 116 -13.16 9.15 24.79
C GLU A 116 -11.76 9.10 24.18
N VAL A 117 -10.79 8.50 24.89
CA VAL A 117 -9.41 8.35 24.40
C VAL A 117 -9.36 7.52 23.13
N LEU A 118 -10.05 6.37 23.09
CA LEU A 118 -10.03 5.46 21.96
C LEU A 118 -10.77 6.05 20.73
N LEU A 119 -11.86 6.78 20.95
CA LEU A 119 -12.56 7.49 19.87
C LEU A 119 -11.72 8.64 19.31
N ALA A 120 -11.10 9.45 20.16
CA ALA A 120 -10.20 10.52 19.74
C ALA A 120 -9.00 9.96 18.92
N HIS A 121 -8.47 8.79 19.33
CA HIS A 121 -7.45 8.09 18.56
C HIS A 121 -7.94 7.68 17.15
N LEU A 122 -9.14 7.08 17.06
CA LEU A 122 -9.71 6.70 15.75
C LEU A 122 -9.90 7.90 14.83
N GLU A 123 -10.38 9.03 15.37
CA GLU A 123 -10.55 10.26 14.60
C GLU A 123 -9.19 10.82 14.11
N THR A 124 -8.19 10.85 14.98
CA THR A 124 -6.84 11.28 14.64
C THR A 124 -6.25 10.42 13.52
N ARG A 125 -6.35 9.09 13.64
CA ARG A 125 -5.90 8.16 12.61
C ARG A 125 -6.62 8.39 11.28
N LYS A 126 -7.94 8.59 11.30
CA LYS A 126 -8.74 8.94 10.13
C LYS A 126 -8.28 10.25 9.48
N GLY A 127 -7.91 11.23 10.30
CA GLY A 127 -7.32 12.49 9.85
C GLY A 127 -6.03 12.26 9.06
N PHE A 128 -5.08 11.49 9.59
CA PHE A 128 -3.85 11.14 8.90
C PHE A 128 -4.09 10.37 7.59
N GLN A 129 -4.97 9.36 7.60
CA GLN A 129 -5.33 8.62 6.39
C GLN A 129 -5.93 9.51 5.29
N ASN A 130 -6.73 10.50 5.68
CA ASN A 130 -7.29 11.48 4.75
C ASN A 130 -6.18 12.40 4.22
N ALA A 131 -5.28 12.87 5.07
CA ALA A 131 -4.17 13.73 4.68
C ALA A 131 -3.24 13.04 3.68
N VAL A 132 -2.88 11.77 3.91
CA VAL A 132 -2.09 10.95 2.97
C VAL A 132 -2.80 10.89 1.60
N ARG A 133 -4.09 10.54 1.58
CA ARG A 133 -4.85 10.47 0.31
C ARG A 133 -4.95 11.82 -0.40
N CYS A 134 -5.08 12.91 0.34
CA CYS A 134 -5.11 14.25 -0.24
C CYS A 134 -3.75 14.63 -0.83
N ALA A 135 -2.64 14.29 -0.14
CA ALA A 135 -1.30 14.54 -0.64
C ALA A 135 -0.99 13.74 -1.93
N GLU A 136 -1.37 12.45 -1.97
CA GLU A 136 -1.26 11.63 -3.19
C GLU A 136 -2.07 12.21 -4.37
N ARG A 137 -3.31 12.64 -4.12
CA ARG A 137 -4.14 13.30 -5.15
C ARG A 137 -3.51 14.61 -5.64
N LEU A 138 -2.99 15.42 -4.72
CA LEU A 138 -2.32 16.66 -5.06
C LEU A 138 -1.10 16.38 -5.94
N ARG A 139 -0.24 15.43 -5.55
CA ARG A 139 0.92 15.01 -6.32
C ARG A 139 0.52 14.59 -7.74
N MET A 140 -0.47 13.72 -7.88
CA MET A 140 -0.95 13.27 -9.20
C MET A 140 -1.55 14.42 -10.03
N SER A 141 -2.25 15.35 -9.41
CA SER A 141 -2.81 16.53 -10.10
C SER A 141 -1.71 17.47 -10.58
N LEU A 142 -0.67 17.67 -9.77
CA LEU A 142 0.49 18.48 -10.15
C LEU A 142 1.30 17.82 -11.27
N LEU A 143 1.48 16.49 -11.23
CA LEU A 143 2.09 15.75 -12.33
C LEU A 143 1.31 15.96 -13.65
N ARG A 144 -0.01 15.80 -13.60
CA ARG A 144 -0.85 16.07 -14.77
C ARG A 144 -0.68 17.50 -15.26
N TRP A 145 -0.82 18.48 -14.37
CA TRP A 145 -0.70 19.89 -14.73
C TRP A 145 0.65 20.21 -15.34
N HIS A 146 1.75 19.76 -14.71
CA HIS A 146 3.11 20.06 -15.17
C HIS A 146 3.45 19.42 -16.53
N PHE A 147 2.96 18.19 -16.79
CA PHE A 147 3.26 17.46 -18.02
C PHE A 147 2.16 17.52 -19.08
N SER A 148 1.02 18.21 -18.82
CA SER A 148 -0.09 18.30 -19.79
C SER A 148 0.01 19.46 -20.78
N ASP A 149 0.61 20.57 -20.37
CA ASP A 149 0.59 21.85 -21.12
C ASP A 149 1.84 22.10 -21.99
N CYS A 150 2.62 21.08 -22.27
CA CYS A 150 3.78 21.27 -23.09
C CYS A 150 3.39 21.29 -24.57
N GLY A 151 3.46 22.46 -25.16
CA GLY A 151 3.41 22.64 -26.62
C GLY A 151 4.34 21.64 -27.30
N SER A 152 4.05 21.29 -28.53
CA SER A 152 4.78 20.29 -29.31
C SER A 152 6.28 20.60 -29.54
N GLU A 153 6.74 21.76 -29.11
CA GLU A 153 8.08 22.28 -29.40
C GLU A 153 9.22 21.66 -28.58
N CYS A 154 8.91 21.05 -27.42
CA CYS A 154 9.91 20.43 -26.53
C CYS A 154 9.79 18.90 -26.42
N LEU A 155 8.98 18.27 -27.26
CA LEU A 155 8.81 16.81 -27.23
C LEU A 155 10.03 16.10 -27.83
N VAL A 156 10.70 15.31 -26.99
CA VAL A 156 11.85 14.50 -27.37
C VAL A 156 11.48 13.03 -27.25
N ALA A 157 11.67 12.27 -28.32
CA ALA A 157 11.48 10.83 -28.29
C ALA A 157 12.59 10.18 -27.45
N LEU A 158 12.25 9.20 -26.63
CA LEU A 158 13.21 8.46 -25.82
C LEU A 158 14.29 7.80 -26.71
N ARG A 159 13.91 7.40 -27.92
CA ARG A 159 14.87 6.91 -28.92
C ARG A 159 16.00 7.91 -29.20
N SER A 160 15.68 9.18 -29.39
CA SER A 160 16.70 10.20 -29.68
C SER A 160 17.66 10.36 -28.50
N LEU A 161 17.18 10.24 -27.27
CA LEU A 161 18.04 10.30 -26.07
C LEU A 161 18.98 9.09 -25.99
N VAL A 162 18.51 7.91 -26.39
CA VAL A 162 19.34 6.70 -26.44
C VAL A 162 20.35 6.76 -27.60
N ASP A 163 19.91 7.15 -28.78
CA ASP A 163 20.79 7.25 -29.98
C ASP A 163 21.90 8.31 -29.79
N ASN A 164 21.60 9.36 -29.00
CA ASN A 164 22.59 10.41 -28.65
C ASN A 164 23.50 10.01 -27.48
N GLY A 165 23.24 8.89 -26.79
CA GLY A 165 23.97 8.50 -25.59
C GLY A 165 23.61 9.29 -24.34
N ASP A 166 22.46 9.98 -24.31
CA ASP A 166 21.97 10.71 -23.13
C ASP A 166 21.31 9.77 -22.10
N VAL A 167 20.75 8.63 -22.58
CA VAL A 167 20.09 7.60 -21.76
C VAL A 167 20.49 6.21 -22.24
N GLU A 168 20.88 5.33 -21.33
CA GLU A 168 21.12 3.91 -21.59
C GLU A 168 19.88 3.10 -21.17
N LEU A 169 19.43 2.18 -22.06
CA LEU A 169 18.39 1.20 -21.74
C LEU A 169 19.01 -0.18 -21.53
N LYS A 170 18.51 -0.89 -20.51
CA LYS A 170 18.89 -2.28 -20.28
C LYS A 170 17.71 -3.10 -19.77
N THR A 171 17.29 -4.07 -20.55
CA THR A 171 16.31 -5.08 -20.09
C THR A 171 16.95 -5.98 -19.06
N GLY A 172 16.25 -6.30 -17.98
CA GLY A 172 16.76 -7.15 -16.90
C GLY A 172 17.12 -8.57 -17.34
N PRO A 173 17.85 -9.33 -16.53
CA PRO A 173 18.31 -10.67 -16.86
C PRO A 173 17.14 -11.64 -17.00
N PHE A 174 17.06 -12.39 -18.09
CA PHE A 174 15.99 -13.37 -18.32
C PHE A 174 16.51 -14.70 -18.87
N GLY A 175 15.67 -15.73 -18.75
CA GLY A 175 15.98 -17.06 -19.26
C GLY A 175 17.18 -17.68 -18.54
N THR A 176 18.24 -18.03 -19.29
CA THR A 176 19.45 -18.68 -18.76
C THR A 176 20.41 -17.72 -18.05
N VAL A 177 20.19 -16.40 -18.16
CA VAL A 177 21.05 -15.38 -17.54
C VAL A 177 20.85 -15.33 -16.03
N LEU A 178 19.62 -15.54 -15.54
CA LEU A 178 19.28 -15.65 -14.13
C LEU A 178 18.19 -16.71 -13.97
N ALA A 179 18.55 -17.86 -13.43
CA ALA A 179 17.62 -18.96 -13.23
C ALA A 179 16.99 -18.90 -11.82
N ALA A 180 15.74 -19.34 -11.69
CA ALA A 180 15.01 -19.33 -10.41
C ALA A 180 15.74 -20.09 -9.28
N LYS A 181 16.55 -21.10 -9.61
CA LYS A 181 17.36 -21.86 -8.62
C LYS A 181 18.50 -21.05 -7.99
N GLU A 182 18.86 -19.90 -8.56
CA GLU A 182 19.90 -19.01 -8.05
C GLU A 182 19.35 -18.00 -7.03
N TYR A 183 18.02 -17.97 -6.85
CA TYR A 183 17.40 -17.10 -5.87
C TYR A 183 17.62 -17.62 -4.45
N GLN A 184 17.96 -16.70 -3.56
CA GLN A 184 18.21 -16.92 -2.15
C GLN A 184 17.37 -15.97 -1.31
N THR A 185 17.30 -16.24 -0.01
CA THR A 185 16.59 -15.37 0.97
C THR A 185 17.44 -14.23 1.50
N SER A 186 18.74 -14.24 1.24
CA SER A 186 19.71 -13.22 1.68
C SER A 186 20.77 -12.99 0.63
N GLY A 187 21.46 -11.86 0.70
CA GLY A 187 22.48 -11.45 -0.27
C GLY A 187 22.10 -10.16 -1.00
N TRP A 188 22.44 -10.06 -2.29
CA TRP A 188 22.10 -8.88 -3.11
C TRP A 188 20.66 -8.93 -3.56
N PRO A 189 19.82 -7.93 -3.20
CA PRO A 189 18.41 -7.91 -3.57
C PRO A 189 18.19 -7.81 -5.08
N ILE A 190 17.13 -8.50 -5.55
CA ILE A 190 16.65 -8.39 -6.93
C ILE A 190 15.35 -7.60 -6.91
N VAL A 191 15.32 -6.50 -7.62
CA VAL A 191 14.14 -5.62 -7.72
C VAL A 191 13.22 -6.11 -8.83
N ASN A 192 12.05 -6.60 -8.46
CA ASN A 192 11.00 -7.03 -9.37
C ASN A 192 9.81 -6.03 -9.37
N PRO A 193 8.87 -6.12 -10.32
CA PRO A 193 7.67 -5.26 -10.30
C PRO A 193 6.83 -5.33 -9.02
N THR A 194 6.93 -6.41 -8.25
CA THR A 194 6.30 -6.55 -6.92
C THR A 194 6.90 -5.63 -5.87
N ASP A 195 8.18 -5.29 -6.03
CA ASP A 195 8.91 -4.39 -5.14
C ASP A 195 8.69 -2.91 -5.49
N MET A 196 7.99 -2.63 -6.60
CA MET A 196 7.69 -1.28 -7.05
C MET A 196 6.36 -0.81 -6.48
N LYS A 197 6.39 0.04 -5.44
CA LYS A 197 5.21 0.55 -4.74
C LYS A 197 5.24 2.08 -4.70
N SER A 198 4.20 2.74 -5.18
CA SER A 198 4.04 4.21 -5.11
C SER A 198 5.29 4.99 -5.59
N GLY A 199 5.90 4.57 -6.69
CA GLY A 199 7.08 5.23 -7.28
C GLY A 199 8.41 4.95 -6.56
N ARG A 200 8.44 4.01 -5.61
CA ARG A 200 9.61 3.66 -4.79
C ARG A 200 9.90 2.17 -4.83
N ILE A 201 11.16 1.82 -4.53
CA ILE A 201 11.58 0.43 -4.35
C ILE A 201 11.34 0.05 -2.88
N CYS A 202 10.49 -0.97 -2.67
CA CYS A 202 10.14 -1.53 -1.35
C CYS A 202 10.40 -3.03 -1.38
N HIS A 203 11.60 -3.45 -1.00
CA HIS A 203 12.00 -4.86 -0.99
C HIS A 203 11.73 -5.47 0.40
N GLU A 204 10.61 -6.17 0.55
CA GLU A 204 10.18 -6.78 1.81
C GLU A 204 10.30 -8.31 1.72
N GLY A 205 11.53 -8.84 1.90
CA GLY A 205 11.77 -10.29 1.86
C GLY A 205 11.66 -10.92 0.47
N GLY A 206 11.91 -10.12 -0.59
CA GLY A 206 11.98 -10.60 -1.96
C GLY A 206 13.25 -11.44 -2.24
N PRO A 207 13.40 -11.96 -3.47
CA PRO A 207 14.55 -12.78 -3.82
C PRO A 207 15.85 -11.98 -3.82
N CYS A 208 16.92 -12.62 -3.35
CA CYS A 208 18.30 -12.14 -3.40
C CYS A 208 19.15 -13.10 -4.23
N VAL A 209 20.40 -12.72 -4.50
CA VAL A 209 21.44 -13.59 -5.08
C VAL A 209 22.75 -13.46 -4.29
N ASP A 210 23.61 -14.47 -4.39
CA ASP A 210 24.94 -14.45 -3.79
C ASP A 210 25.92 -13.53 -4.54
N ASP A 211 27.09 -13.32 -3.95
CA ASP A 211 28.15 -12.47 -4.52
C ASP A 211 28.61 -12.95 -5.91
N ALA A 212 28.74 -14.25 -6.11
CA ALA A 212 29.19 -14.82 -7.39
C ALA A 212 28.19 -14.52 -8.50
N THR A 213 26.92 -14.76 -8.24
CA THR A 213 25.83 -14.44 -9.16
C THR A 213 25.72 -12.94 -9.39
N ALA A 214 25.77 -12.12 -8.34
CA ALA A 214 25.71 -10.67 -8.45
C ALA A 214 26.88 -10.10 -9.28
N ASN A 215 28.09 -10.63 -9.14
CA ASN A 215 29.24 -10.24 -9.97
C ASN A 215 29.09 -10.66 -11.43
N ARG A 216 28.50 -11.82 -11.70
CA ARG A 216 28.14 -12.23 -13.06
C ARG A 216 27.06 -11.34 -13.70
N LEU A 217 26.19 -10.80 -12.86
CA LEU A 217 25.10 -9.90 -13.24
C LEU A 217 25.47 -8.41 -13.13
N ASP A 218 26.76 -8.06 -13.08
CA ASP A 218 27.23 -6.67 -12.83
C ASP A 218 26.60 -5.65 -13.77
N VAL A 219 26.36 -5.99 -15.04
CA VAL A 219 25.71 -5.10 -16.03
C VAL A 219 24.24 -4.75 -15.66
N TYR A 220 23.62 -5.47 -14.76
CA TYR A 220 22.27 -5.25 -14.23
C TYR A 220 22.26 -4.58 -12.88
N ARG A 221 23.43 -4.29 -12.29
CA ARG A 221 23.52 -3.58 -11.01
C ARG A 221 22.96 -2.18 -11.14
N LEU A 222 22.20 -1.80 -10.14
CA LEU A 222 21.64 -0.47 -10.00
C LEU A 222 22.70 0.49 -9.48
N ARG A 223 22.57 1.73 -9.91
CA ARG A 223 23.26 2.91 -9.39
C ARG A 223 22.21 3.92 -8.93
N GLU A 224 22.60 4.81 -8.06
CA GLU A 224 21.77 5.96 -7.72
C GLU A 224 21.33 6.70 -9.00
N GLY A 225 20.06 7.04 -9.09
CA GLY A 225 19.49 7.70 -10.27
C GLY A 225 19.03 6.76 -11.38
N ASP A 226 19.26 5.45 -11.29
CA ASP A 226 18.67 4.51 -12.25
C ASP A 226 17.15 4.46 -12.10
N ILE A 227 16.44 4.45 -13.22
CA ILE A 227 14.99 4.32 -13.26
C ILE A 227 14.66 2.89 -13.69
N LEU A 228 13.83 2.20 -12.92
CA LEU A 228 13.29 0.89 -13.28
C LEU A 228 11.83 1.02 -13.69
N LEU A 229 11.50 0.48 -14.86
CA LEU A 229 10.12 0.31 -15.33
C LEU A 229 9.70 -1.15 -15.22
N ALA A 230 8.45 -1.38 -14.85
CA ALA A 230 7.87 -2.71 -14.96
C ALA A 230 7.69 -3.10 -16.42
N ARG A 231 8.18 -4.29 -16.79
CA ARG A 231 8.09 -4.84 -18.16
C ARG A 231 6.81 -5.62 -18.38
N LYS A 232 6.18 -6.14 -17.33
CA LYS A 232 4.95 -6.95 -17.37
C LYS A 232 3.96 -6.52 -16.28
N ALA A 233 2.73 -6.98 -16.44
CA ALA A 233 1.60 -6.73 -15.55
C ALA A 233 1.22 -5.23 -15.52
N ASP A 234 1.63 -4.49 -14.51
CA ASP A 234 1.33 -3.07 -14.38
C ASP A 234 2.46 -2.22 -14.97
N LEU A 235 2.30 -1.82 -16.23
CA LEU A 235 3.28 -1.06 -17.01
C LEU A 235 3.40 0.41 -16.58
N SER A 236 2.52 0.90 -15.72
CA SER A 236 2.59 2.26 -15.18
C SER A 236 3.62 2.40 -14.06
N LYS A 237 4.16 1.28 -13.56
CA LYS A 237 5.14 1.30 -12.48
C LYS A 237 6.50 1.77 -12.98
N ALA A 238 6.94 2.90 -12.44
CA ALA A 238 8.28 3.46 -12.58
C ALA A 238 8.83 3.79 -11.20
N VAL A 239 10.05 3.41 -10.91
CA VAL A 239 10.72 3.70 -9.63
C VAL A 239 12.12 4.23 -9.85
N LEU A 240 12.57 5.13 -8.96
CA LEU A 240 13.91 5.70 -8.99
C LEU A 240 14.78 5.03 -7.93
N ALA A 241 15.95 4.55 -8.31
CA ALA A 241 16.92 3.98 -7.40
C ALA A 241 17.61 5.11 -6.60
N ALA A 242 17.55 5.01 -5.29
CA ALA A 242 18.26 5.88 -4.36
C ALA A 242 19.63 5.27 -4.01
N THR A 243 20.44 5.98 -3.22
CA THR A 243 21.79 5.56 -2.82
C THR A 243 21.81 4.18 -2.15
N GLU A 244 20.82 3.89 -1.30
CA GLU A 244 20.68 2.59 -0.60
C GLU A 244 20.44 1.40 -1.53
N HIS A 245 19.98 1.64 -2.76
CA HIS A 245 19.75 0.59 -3.76
C HIS A 245 20.98 0.33 -4.64
N THR A 246 22.08 1.04 -4.40
CA THR A 246 23.32 0.86 -5.18
C THR A 246 23.85 -0.56 -5.02
N GLY A 247 24.12 -1.22 -6.14
CA GLY A 247 24.58 -2.61 -6.18
C GLY A 247 23.46 -3.65 -6.22
N TRP A 248 22.20 -3.31 -5.96
CA TRP A 248 21.06 -4.20 -6.16
C TRP A 248 20.91 -4.58 -7.64
N ILE A 249 20.16 -5.62 -7.94
CA ILE A 249 20.04 -6.14 -9.31
C ILE A 249 18.65 -5.83 -9.86
N GLY A 250 18.57 -5.24 -11.05
CA GLY A 250 17.29 -5.14 -11.75
C GLY A 250 16.81 -6.53 -12.19
N GLY A 251 15.60 -6.92 -11.80
CA GLY A 251 15.03 -8.25 -12.06
C GLY A 251 14.59 -8.46 -13.52
N SER A 252 14.23 -9.68 -13.87
CA SER A 252 13.92 -10.12 -15.24
C SER A 252 12.73 -9.39 -15.89
N ASP A 253 11.79 -8.98 -15.11
CA ASP A 253 10.58 -8.28 -15.58
C ASP A 253 10.67 -6.76 -15.40
N THR A 254 11.90 -6.21 -15.43
CA THR A 254 12.19 -4.79 -15.39
C THR A 254 12.96 -4.32 -16.61
N ILE A 255 12.89 -3.02 -16.92
CA ILE A 255 13.76 -2.32 -17.86
C ILE A 255 14.38 -1.15 -17.09
N ARG A 256 15.72 -1.09 -17.06
CA ARG A 256 16.48 0.02 -16.49
C ARG A 256 16.71 1.10 -17.52
N LEU A 257 16.48 2.35 -17.14
CA LEU A 257 16.97 3.54 -17.80
C LEU A 257 18.01 4.21 -16.93
N ARG A 258 19.15 4.54 -17.49
CA ARG A 258 20.23 5.27 -16.82
C ARG A 258 20.54 6.54 -17.59
N CYS A 259 20.39 7.69 -16.96
CA CYS A 259 20.84 8.94 -17.53
C CYS A 259 22.38 9.00 -17.48
N THR A 260 23.01 9.23 -18.63
CA THR A 260 24.45 9.18 -18.84
C THR A 260 25.03 10.57 -19.15
N SER A 261 24.18 11.57 -19.36
CA SER A 261 24.55 12.97 -19.56
C SER A 261 23.79 13.89 -18.61
N SER A 262 24.26 15.12 -18.45
CA SER A 262 23.58 16.16 -17.66
C SER A 262 22.35 16.77 -18.35
N LYS A 263 22.07 16.39 -19.58
CA LYS A 263 20.92 16.90 -20.36
C LYS A 263 19.59 16.41 -19.81
N VAL A 264 19.56 15.20 -19.23
CA VAL A 264 18.38 14.56 -18.70
C VAL A 264 18.58 14.26 -17.21
N LEU A 265 17.85 14.95 -16.37
CA LEU A 265 17.89 14.66 -14.93
C LEU A 265 17.09 13.37 -14.61
N PRO A 266 17.69 12.39 -13.90
CA PRO A 266 17.01 11.15 -13.58
C PRO A 266 15.66 11.35 -12.89
N GLY A 267 15.58 12.25 -11.91
CA GLY A 267 14.35 12.58 -11.21
C GLY A 267 13.27 13.13 -12.13
N TYR A 268 13.63 13.98 -13.09
CA TYR A 268 12.70 14.54 -14.05
C TYR A 268 12.14 13.45 -15.01
N LEU A 269 13.03 12.63 -15.58
CA LEU A 269 12.63 11.52 -16.43
C LEU A 269 11.72 10.53 -15.68
N HIS A 270 12.04 10.24 -14.44
CA HIS A 270 11.20 9.40 -13.56
C HIS A 270 9.78 9.97 -13.39
N LEU A 271 9.66 11.27 -13.08
CA LEU A 271 8.36 11.95 -12.97
C LEU A 271 7.58 11.94 -14.29
N ALA A 272 8.23 12.21 -15.41
CA ALA A 272 7.61 12.18 -16.72
C ALA A 272 7.03 10.80 -17.06
N LEU A 273 7.72 9.73 -16.67
CA LEU A 273 7.28 8.35 -16.89
C LEU A 273 6.15 7.90 -15.96
N GLN A 274 5.88 8.60 -14.87
CA GLN A 274 4.74 8.34 -13.98
C GLN A 274 3.43 8.99 -14.43
N THR A 275 3.44 9.78 -15.49
CA THR A 275 2.24 10.46 -15.98
C THR A 275 1.24 9.51 -16.62
N ASP A 276 -0.05 9.85 -16.56
CA ASP A 276 -1.10 9.11 -17.26
C ASP A 276 -0.86 9.08 -18.80
N GLY A 277 -0.22 10.12 -19.33
CA GLY A 277 0.18 10.20 -20.73
C GLY A 277 1.20 9.13 -21.10
N ALA A 278 2.28 9.03 -20.32
CA ALA A 278 3.29 8.00 -20.49
C ALA A 278 2.70 6.60 -20.29
N ALA A 279 1.89 6.39 -19.26
CA ALA A 279 1.22 5.12 -19.03
C ALA A 279 0.35 4.70 -20.23
N ARG A 280 -0.48 5.60 -20.77
CA ARG A 280 -1.29 5.31 -21.96
C ARG A 280 -0.42 4.92 -23.17
N MET A 281 0.69 5.62 -23.40
CA MET A 281 1.63 5.26 -24.48
C MET A 281 2.26 3.88 -24.23
N LEU A 282 2.72 3.60 -23.01
CA LEU A 282 3.28 2.30 -22.66
C LEU A 282 2.29 1.16 -22.93
N TYR A 283 1.04 1.30 -22.49
CA TYR A 283 -0.01 0.30 -22.75
C TYR A 283 -0.36 0.18 -24.25
N SER A 284 -0.36 1.27 -25.00
CA SER A 284 -0.69 1.24 -26.44
C SER A 284 0.38 0.52 -27.27
N TYR A 285 1.62 0.53 -26.81
CA TYR A 285 2.75 -0.13 -27.50
C TYR A 285 3.10 -1.51 -26.92
N ALA A 286 2.41 -1.92 -25.84
CA ALA A 286 2.62 -3.22 -25.25
C ALA A 286 2.10 -4.35 -26.15
N HIS A 287 2.74 -5.50 -26.09
CA HIS A 287 2.39 -6.69 -26.86
C HIS A 287 1.76 -7.73 -25.92
N GLY A 288 0.73 -8.41 -26.42
CA GLY A 288 0.02 -9.47 -25.70
C GLY A 288 -1.33 -9.01 -25.14
N THR A 289 -2.38 -9.81 -25.36
CA THR A 289 -3.76 -9.50 -24.98
C THR A 289 -4.08 -9.92 -23.54
N VAL A 290 -3.42 -10.95 -23.01
CA VAL A 290 -3.67 -11.50 -21.67
C VAL A 290 -2.70 -10.92 -20.64
N MET A 291 -1.44 -10.73 -21.02
CA MET A 291 -0.41 -10.12 -20.18
C MET A 291 0.41 -9.15 -21.02
N PRO A 292 0.10 -7.85 -20.97
CA PRO A 292 0.84 -6.85 -21.74
C PRO A 292 2.32 -6.85 -21.31
N GLY A 293 3.22 -6.85 -22.30
CA GLY A 293 4.65 -6.82 -22.07
C GLY A 293 5.33 -5.72 -22.88
N LEU A 294 6.25 -5.01 -22.24
CA LEU A 294 7.09 -4.00 -22.86
C LEU A 294 8.40 -4.59 -23.39
N ASN A 295 8.87 -4.04 -24.48
CA ASN A 295 10.22 -4.21 -24.96
C ASN A 295 10.86 -2.84 -25.23
N GLU A 296 12.16 -2.82 -25.47
CA GLU A 296 12.90 -1.58 -25.74
C GLU A 296 12.33 -0.79 -26.93
N LYS A 297 11.85 -1.50 -27.98
CA LYS A 297 11.26 -0.86 -29.16
C LYS A 297 9.97 -0.10 -28.83
N ALA A 298 9.19 -0.58 -27.87
CA ALA A 298 8.00 0.13 -27.37
C ALA A 298 8.40 1.41 -26.62
N LEU A 299 9.43 1.33 -25.79
CA LEU A 299 9.96 2.49 -25.06
C LEU A 299 10.51 3.57 -25.99
N TYR A 300 11.17 3.21 -27.08
CA TYR A 300 11.69 4.17 -28.07
C TYR A 300 10.62 5.09 -28.68
N ARG A 301 9.35 4.70 -28.63
CA ARG A 301 8.22 5.49 -29.16
C ARG A 301 7.65 6.50 -28.17
N ILE A 302 8.06 6.42 -26.91
CA ILE A 302 7.62 7.39 -25.91
C ILE A 302 8.30 8.71 -26.18
N SER A 303 7.51 9.77 -26.22
CA SER A 303 8.01 11.14 -26.25
C SER A 303 7.72 11.79 -24.90
N ILE A 304 8.70 12.52 -24.39
CA ILE A 304 8.63 13.28 -23.16
C ILE A 304 8.89 14.74 -23.47
N ASN A 305 8.27 15.64 -22.74
CA ASN A 305 8.70 17.01 -22.72
C ASN A 305 10.03 17.10 -21.97
N LEU A 306 11.02 17.71 -22.56
CA LEU A 306 12.36 17.83 -21.99
C LEU A 306 12.79 19.30 -22.02
N PRO A 307 12.45 20.08 -20.97
CA PRO A 307 12.90 21.46 -20.84
C PRO A 307 14.40 21.54 -20.52
N ASP A 308 14.92 22.72 -20.32
CA ASP A 308 16.31 22.91 -19.92
C ASP A 308 16.61 22.38 -18.51
N GLY A 309 17.90 22.22 -18.17
CA GLY A 309 18.32 21.64 -16.88
C GLY A 309 17.79 22.38 -15.65
N PRO A 310 17.85 23.73 -15.59
CA PRO A 310 17.28 24.50 -14.48
C PRO A 310 15.79 24.27 -14.26
N GLU A 311 14.99 24.19 -15.34
CA GLU A 311 13.56 23.92 -15.23
C GLU A 311 13.30 22.47 -14.79
N GLN A 312 14.03 21.50 -15.33
CA GLN A 312 13.98 20.11 -14.85
C GLN A 312 14.28 20.04 -13.34
N GLN A 313 15.33 20.76 -12.88
CA GLN A 313 15.72 20.76 -11.47
C GLN A 313 14.63 21.37 -10.58
N ALA A 314 14.05 22.48 -10.98
CA ALA A 314 12.96 23.11 -10.24
C ALA A 314 11.76 22.16 -10.04
N VAL A 315 11.39 21.42 -11.09
CA VAL A 315 10.34 20.40 -11.02
C VAL A 315 10.70 19.28 -10.05
N VAL A 316 11.91 18.74 -10.18
CA VAL A 316 12.39 17.66 -9.29
C VAL A 316 12.37 18.12 -7.83
N ASP A 317 12.80 19.33 -7.53
CA ASP A 317 12.85 19.84 -6.16
C ASP A 317 11.45 20.05 -5.57
N HIS A 318 10.49 20.54 -6.37
CA HIS A 318 9.09 20.63 -5.94
C HIS A 318 8.50 19.26 -5.60
N PHE A 319 8.71 18.27 -6.45
CA PHE A 319 8.17 16.92 -6.20
C PHE A 319 8.88 16.21 -5.05
N ARG A 320 10.19 16.40 -4.86
CA ARG A 320 10.92 15.91 -3.68
C ARG A 320 10.33 16.43 -2.37
N LEU A 321 9.96 17.72 -2.34
CA LEU A 321 9.32 18.31 -1.16
C LEU A 321 7.95 17.65 -0.87
N ILE A 322 7.13 17.46 -1.90
CA ILE A 322 5.83 16.79 -1.77
C ILE A 322 6.01 15.35 -1.27
N GLU A 323 6.91 14.59 -1.87
CA GLU A 323 7.19 13.20 -1.49
C GLU A 323 7.73 13.08 -0.05
N ALA A 324 8.54 14.05 0.39
CA ALA A 324 9.00 14.10 1.77
C ALA A 324 7.84 14.31 2.75
N ARG A 325 6.87 15.17 2.42
CA ARG A 325 5.68 15.40 3.23
C ARG A 325 4.71 14.22 3.20
N GLU A 326 4.53 13.56 2.06
CA GLU A 326 3.75 12.32 1.97
C GLU A 326 4.34 11.23 2.90
N ARG A 327 5.67 11.09 2.91
CA ARG A 327 6.37 10.14 3.79
C ARG A 327 6.15 10.46 5.25
N GLU A 328 6.32 11.71 5.65
CA GLU A 328 6.09 12.16 7.02
C GLU A 328 4.66 11.86 7.49
N LEU A 329 3.66 12.13 6.64
CA LEU A 329 2.26 11.84 6.95
C LEU A 329 2.00 10.33 7.10
N LEU A 330 2.61 9.50 6.25
CA LEU A 330 2.49 8.04 6.33
C LEU A 330 3.14 7.49 7.60
N GLU A 331 4.33 7.97 7.96
CA GLU A 331 5.01 7.59 9.21
C GLU A 331 4.18 7.95 10.44
N ARG A 332 3.56 9.13 10.45
CA ARG A 332 2.64 9.55 11.51
C ARG A 332 1.39 8.68 11.59
N GLU A 333 0.80 8.29 10.44
CA GLU A 333 -0.34 7.37 10.40
C GLU A 333 0.03 6.01 11.01
N VAL A 334 1.18 5.46 10.64
CA VAL A 334 1.68 4.19 11.17
C VAL A 334 1.94 4.28 12.68
N ALA A 335 2.62 5.34 13.12
CA ALA A 335 2.88 5.57 14.55
C ALA A 335 1.58 5.72 15.34
N CYS A 336 0.62 6.47 14.81
CA CYS A 336 -0.71 6.60 15.40
C CYS A 336 -1.40 5.24 15.52
N ALA A 337 -1.37 4.40 14.49
CA ALA A 337 -1.97 3.06 14.53
C ALA A 337 -1.35 2.15 15.61
N VAL A 338 -0.02 2.22 15.78
CA VAL A 338 0.69 1.47 16.83
C VAL A 338 0.28 1.96 18.22
N LEU A 339 0.27 3.28 18.45
CA LEU A 339 -0.12 3.88 19.73
C LEU A 339 -1.55 3.49 20.12
N GLY A 340 -2.49 3.50 19.17
CA GLY A 340 -3.87 3.11 19.47
C GLY A 340 -4.03 1.64 19.84
N ARG A 341 -3.25 0.76 19.22
CA ARG A 341 -3.25 -0.65 19.63
C ARG A 341 -2.72 -0.83 21.04
N VAL A 342 -1.59 -0.21 21.37
CA VAL A 342 -1.01 -0.24 22.72
C VAL A 342 -1.98 0.35 23.77
N ALA A 343 -2.60 1.49 23.44
CA ALA A 343 -3.59 2.10 24.32
C ALA A 343 -4.80 1.18 24.55
N SER A 344 -5.33 0.56 23.50
CA SER A 344 -6.44 -0.39 23.60
C SER A 344 -6.09 -1.59 24.47
N GLU A 345 -4.91 -2.16 24.29
CA GLU A 345 -4.44 -3.28 25.11
C GLU A 345 -4.29 -2.89 26.58
N GLN A 346 -3.65 -1.76 26.87
CA GLN A 346 -3.44 -1.29 28.24
C GLN A 346 -4.72 -0.85 28.97
N LEU A 347 -5.65 -0.22 28.25
CA LEU A 347 -6.89 0.30 28.83
C LEU A 347 -7.97 -0.76 29.00
N LEU A 348 -7.94 -1.84 28.21
CA LEU A 348 -8.94 -2.91 28.21
C LEU A 348 -8.48 -4.21 28.89
N THR A 349 -7.24 -4.27 29.44
CA THR A 349 -6.74 -5.44 30.17
C THR A 349 -7.01 -5.31 31.69
N PRO A 350 -7.29 -6.44 32.37
CA PRO A 350 -7.69 -6.45 33.77
C PRO A 350 -6.62 -6.04 34.80
N GLU A 351 -5.37 -5.87 34.42
CA GLU A 351 -4.26 -5.67 35.38
C GLU A 351 -4.25 -4.32 36.12
N ARG A 352 -5.21 -3.42 35.86
CA ARG A 352 -5.29 -2.11 36.54
C ARG A 352 -6.01 -2.11 37.90
N SER A 353 -6.45 -3.25 38.41
CA SER A 353 -7.18 -3.30 39.70
C SER A 353 -6.30 -3.43 40.97
N LEU A 354 -4.99 -3.17 40.89
CA LEU A 354 -4.07 -3.27 42.04
C LEU A 354 -3.12 -2.04 42.12
N MET A 355 -3.69 -0.82 42.12
CA MET A 355 -3.02 0.34 42.74
C MET A 355 -4.05 1.31 43.33
#